data_54a861f0deb34d7226064fb95f7b3d9f
#
_entry.id   54a861f0deb34d7226064fb95f7b3d9f
#
_cell.length_a   1.000
_cell.length_b   1.000
_cell.length_c   1.000
_cell.angle_alpha   90.00
_cell.angle_beta   90.00
_cell.angle_gamma   90.00
#
_symmetry.space_group_name_H-M   'P 1'
#
loop_
_entity.id
_entity.type
_entity.pdbx_description
1 polymer ?
#
loop_
_entity_poly.entity_id
_entity_poly.type
_entity_poly.pdbx_seq_one_letter_code
_entity_poly.pdbx_strand_id
1 'polypeptide(L)'
;RMHEEGVKLIGDVSNFDQAQSAIESGCECLTTTLSGYTKDCKYNEEPDYKLLEELVSTNIPILAEGRYWERSQVKKAFDLGAHAVVVGSAITRPHLITERLCVL
;
A
#
# COMPACT_ATOMS: atom_id res chain seq x y z
N ARG A 1 16.78 -11.65 13.22
CA ARG A 1 16.44 -13.04 13.59
C ARG A 1 15.69 -13.77 12.46
N MET A 2 14.65 -13.15 11.89
CA MET A 2 13.90 -13.77 10.79
C MET A 2 14.79 -14.12 9.61
N HIS A 3 15.72 -13.24 9.26
CA HIS A 3 16.66 -13.50 8.17
C HIS A 3 17.59 -14.68 8.45
N GLU A 4 17.96 -14.88 9.70
CA GLU A 4 18.79 -16.03 10.11
C GLU A 4 18.09 -17.36 9.85
N GLU A 5 16.76 -17.35 9.83
CA GLU A 5 15.93 -18.52 9.56
C GLU A 5 15.53 -18.61 8.07
N GLY A 6 16.06 -17.74 7.22
CA GLY A 6 15.74 -17.72 5.79
C GLY A 6 14.38 -17.11 5.45
N VAL A 7 13.78 -16.38 6.38
CA VAL A 7 12.47 -15.74 6.18
C VAL A 7 12.65 -14.34 5.64
N LYS A 8 11.92 -14.00 4.58
CA LYS A 8 11.88 -12.65 4.04
C LYS A 8 10.83 -11.82 4.79
N LEU A 9 11.07 -10.51 4.90
CA LEU A 9 10.20 -9.59 5.63
C LEU A 9 9.54 -8.59 4.70
N ILE A 10 8.25 -8.34 4.94
CA ILE A 10 7.50 -7.27 4.29
C ILE A 10 7.19 -6.23 5.36
N GLY A 11 7.57 -4.98 5.12
CA GLY A 11 7.28 -3.87 6.02
C GLY A 11 6.01 -3.15 5.60
N ASP A 12 5.03 -3.07 6.50
CA ASP A 12 3.79 -2.32 6.26
C ASP A 12 3.96 -0.92 6.86
N VAL A 13 3.90 0.09 6.03
CA VAL A 13 4.27 1.46 6.42
C VAL A 13 3.18 2.46 6.06
N SER A 14 3.08 3.53 6.85
CA SER A 14 2.12 4.61 6.62
C SER A 14 2.77 5.92 6.18
N ASN A 15 4.10 6.02 6.28
CA ASN A 15 4.84 7.19 5.83
C ASN A 15 6.28 6.82 5.46
N PHE A 16 7.00 7.80 4.90
CA PHE A 16 8.36 7.57 4.41
C PHE A 16 9.37 7.30 5.55
N ASP A 17 9.20 7.94 6.70
CA ASP A 17 10.10 7.71 7.84
C ASP A 17 10.00 6.26 8.34
N GLN A 18 8.78 5.72 8.41
CA GLN A 18 8.58 4.32 8.74
C GLN A 18 9.21 3.39 7.70
N ALA A 19 9.14 3.78 6.44
CA ALA A 19 9.75 3.02 5.36
C ALA A 19 11.27 2.92 5.53
N GLN A 20 11.92 4.01 5.87
CA GLN A 20 13.36 4.01 6.12
C GLN A 20 13.73 3.10 7.28
N SER A 21 12.97 3.14 8.36
CA SER A 21 13.18 2.26 9.51
C SER A 21 13.00 0.79 9.12
N ALA A 22 12.00 0.47 8.30
CA ALA A 22 11.76 -0.88 7.82
C ALA A 22 12.92 -1.39 6.95
N ILE A 23 13.44 -0.54 6.07
CA ILE A 23 14.59 -0.87 5.22
C ILE A 23 15.83 -1.14 6.05
N GLU A 24 16.10 -0.30 7.04
CA GLU A 24 17.24 -0.48 7.96
C GLU A 24 17.10 -1.77 8.77
N SER A 25 15.87 -2.19 9.04
CA SER A 25 15.59 -3.47 9.71
C SER A 25 15.69 -4.68 8.80
N GLY A 26 15.93 -4.47 7.50
CA GLY A 26 16.17 -5.56 6.55
C GLY A 26 14.94 -6.04 5.79
N CYS A 27 13.86 -5.25 5.71
CA CYS A 27 12.69 -5.62 4.91
C CYS A 27 13.06 -5.66 3.42
N GLU A 28 12.64 -6.71 2.73
CA GLU A 28 12.86 -6.90 1.29
C GLU A 28 11.74 -6.34 0.42
N CYS A 29 10.61 -5.99 1.03
CA CYS A 29 9.44 -5.46 0.35
C CYS A 29 8.67 -4.54 1.29
N LEU A 30 8.01 -3.53 0.76
CA LEU A 30 7.18 -2.61 1.54
C LEU A 30 5.74 -2.61 1.01
N THR A 31 4.79 -2.36 1.89
CA THR A 31 3.39 -2.20 1.53
C THR A 31 2.81 -0.93 2.14
N THR A 32 1.82 -0.35 1.49
CA THR A 32 1.17 0.90 1.88
C THR A 32 -0.16 0.70 2.61
N THR A 33 -0.47 -0.51 3.06
CA THR A 33 -1.77 -0.86 3.63
C THR A 33 -2.21 0.07 4.77
N LEU A 34 -1.27 0.49 5.64
CA LEU A 34 -1.59 1.32 6.80
C LEU A 34 -1.72 2.81 6.50
N SER A 35 -1.38 3.25 5.29
CA SER A 35 -1.52 4.65 4.93
C SER A 35 -2.97 5.11 5.07
N GLY A 36 -3.19 6.20 5.80
CA GLY A 36 -4.51 6.74 6.08
C GLY A 36 -5.23 6.11 7.27
N TYR A 37 -4.66 5.06 7.85
CA TYR A 37 -5.28 4.31 8.96
C TYR A 37 -4.50 4.40 10.26
N THR A 38 -3.41 5.17 10.31
CA THR A 38 -2.61 5.38 11.51
C THR A 38 -2.71 6.83 11.96
N LYS A 39 -2.27 7.09 13.20
CA LYS A 39 -2.24 8.45 13.76
C LYS A 39 -1.28 9.38 13.01
N ASP A 40 -0.33 8.79 12.30
CA ASP A 40 0.76 9.52 11.65
C ASP A 40 0.42 9.99 10.22
N CYS A 41 -0.77 9.67 9.72
CA CYS A 41 -1.18 10.08 8.39
C CYS A 41 -2.67 10.42 8.33
N LYS A 42 -3.02 11.27 7.37
CA LYS A 42 -4.41 11.68 7.17
C LYS A 42 -5.15 10.64 6.35
N TYR A 43 -6.40 10.39 6.75
CA TYR A 43 -7.30 9.58 5.94
C TYR A 43 -7.58 10.28 4.59
N ASN A 44 -7.59 9.49 3.53
CA ASN A 44 -7.96 9.93 2.19
C ASN A 44 -8.81 8.82 1.55
N GLU A 45 -9.83 9.18 0.78
CA GLU A 45 -10.68 8.22 0.09
C GLU A 45 -10.01 7.55 -1.11
N GLU A 46 -8.96 8.16 -1.63
CA GLU A 46 -8.17 7.59 -2.71
C GLU A 46 -6.91 6.89 -2.20
N PRO A 47 -6.31 5.99 -3.01
CA PRO A 47 -5.01 5.43 -2.68
C PRO A 47 -3.96 6.51 -2.43
N ASP A 48 -3.00 6.23 -1.57
CA ASP A 48 -1.93 7.17 -1.25
C ASP A 48 -0.83 7.09 -2.32
N TYR A 49 -1.07 7.74 -3.45
CA TYR A 49 -0.14 7.77 -4.57
C TYR A 49 1.17 8.50 -4.22
N LYS A 50 1.08 9.52 -3.38
CA LYS A 50 2.26 10.27 -2.96
C LYS A 50 3.23 9.38 -2.19
N LEU A 51 2.72 8.63 -1.23
CA LEU A 51 3.55 7.68 -0.48
C LEU A 51 4.12 6.60 -1.41
N LEU A 52 3.31 6.06 -2.31
CA LEU A 52 3.77 5.08 -3.28
C LEU A 52 4.95 5.61 -4.10
N GLU A 53 4.83 6.82 -4.62
CA GLU A 53 5.88 7.46 -5.42
C GLU A 53 7.17 7.63 -4.60
N GLU A 54 7.03 8.07 -3.35
CA GLU A 54 8.18 8.20 -2.44
C GLU A 54 8.85 6.84 -2.17
N LEU A 55 8.04 5.79 -1.96
CA LEU A 55 8.56 4.45 -1.67
C LEU A 55 9.25 3.83 -2.89
N VAL A 56 8.72 4.04 -4.07
CA VAL A 56 9.32 3.51 -5.31
C VAL A 56 10.74 4.03 -5.49
N SER A 57 11.02 5.25 -5.03
CA SER A 57 12.37 5.82 -5.11
C SER A 57 13.43 5.07 -4.28
N THR A 58 13.00 4.20 -3.37
CA THR A 58 13.94 3.39 -2.55
C THR A 58 14.51 2.19 -3.29
N ASN A 59 14.01 1.88 -4.48
CA ASN A 59 14.39 0.70 -5.29
C ASN A 59 14.07 -0.65 -4.64
N ILE A 60 13.21 -0.67 -3.64
CA ILE A 60 12.70 -1.89 -3.03
C ILE A 60 11.33 -2.17 -3.64
N PRO A 61 10.98 -3.45 -3.91
CA PRO A 61 9.65 -3.78 -4.41
C PRO A 61 8.55 -3.26 -3.50
N ILE A 62 7.55 -2.60 -4.07
CA ILE A 62 6.43 -2.01 -3.32
C ILE A 62 5.14 -2.71 -3.72
N LEU A 63 4.41 -3.18 -2.71
CA LEU A 63 3.04 -3.68 -2.86
C LEU A 63 2.10 -2.53 -2.52
N ALA A 64 1.46 -1.96 -3.53
CA ALA A 64 0.50 -0.89 -3.32
C ALA A 64 -0.82 -1.50 -2.83
N GLU A 65 -1.26 -1.11 -1.65
CA GLU A 65 -2.48 -1.62 -1.03
C GLU A 65 -3.20 -0.50 -0.29
N GLY A 66 -4.53 -0.56 -0.31
CA GLY A 66 -5.39 0.39 0.39
C GLY A 66 -6.15 1.31 -0.55
N ARG A 67 -7.47 1.22 -0.50
CA ARG A 67 -8.42 2.09 -1.20
C ARG A 67 -8.37 1.97 -2.73
N TYR A 68 -7.96 0.83 -3.25
CA TYR A 68 -8.04 0.54 -4.68
C TYR A 68 -9.42 -0.04 -5.00
N TRP A 69 -10.24 0.73 -5.72
CA TRP A 69 -11.62 0.38 -6.07
C TRP A 69 -11.86 0.28 -7.57
N GLU A 70 -11.03 0.92 -8.36
CA GLU A 70 -11.24 1.04 -9.80
C GLU A 70 -10.00 0.64 -10.57
N ARG A 71 -10.22 0.16 -11.79
CA ARG A 71 -9.12 -0.24 -12.69
C ARG A 71 -8.14 0.90 -12.94
N SER A 72 -8.64 2.12 -13.09
CA SER A 72 -7.80 3.30 -13.33
C SER A 72 -6.82 3.56 -12.18
N GLN A 73 -7.25 3.30 -10.94
CA GLN A 73 -6.40 3.44 -9.77
C GLN A 73 -5.29 2.40 -9.77
N VAL A 74 -5.62 1.16 -10.10
CA VAL A 74 -4.64 0.07 -10.20
C VAL A 74 -3.62 0.38 -11.29
N LYS A 75 -4.09 0.83 -12.45
CA LYS A 75 -3.20 1.22 -13.55
C LYS A 75 -2.25 2.34 -13.12
N LYS A 76 -2.77 3.35 -12.44
CA LYS A 76 -1.95 4.47 -11.96
C LYS A 76 -0.86 3.99 -10.99
N ALA A 77 -1.17 3.05 -10.11
CA ALA A 77 -0.16 2.49 -9.19
C ALA A 77 0.98 1.81 -9.95
N PHE A 78 0.66 1.02 -10.98
CA PHE A 78 1.69 0.40 -11.82
C PHE A 78 2.49 1.45 -12.60
N ASP A 79 1.84 2.47 -13.13
CA ASP A 79 2.51 3.55 -13.86
C ASP A 79 3.49 4.32 -12.94
N LEU A 80 3.19 4.41 -11.64
CA LEU A 80 4.08 5.02 -10.65
C LEU A 80 5.22 4.11 -10.21
N GLY A 81 5.18 2.83 -10.56
CA GLY A 81 6.27 1.90 -10.28
C GLY A 81 6.00 0.83 -9.25
N ALA A 82 4.74 0.62 -8.84
CA ALA A 82 4.40 -0.47 -7.94
C ALA A 82 4.80 -1.81 -8.56
N HIS A 83 5.32 -2.69 -7.74
CA HIS A 83 5.64 -4.06 -8.14
C HIS A 83 4.37 -4.91 -8.28
N ALA A 84 3.42 -4.70 -7.37
CA ALA A 84 2.12 -5.35 -7.38
C ALA A 84 1.09 -4.45 -6.71
N VAL A 85 -0.20 -4.71 -6.95
CA VAL A 85 -1.30 -3.99 -6.31
C VAL A 85 -2.21 -5.02 -5.62
N VAL A 86 -2.55 -4.74 -4.38
CA VAL A 86 -3.46 -5.59 -3.59
C VAL A 86 -4.82 -4.89 -3.50
N VAL A 87 -5.85 -5.59 -3.93
CA VAL A 87 -7.24 -5.11 -3.89
C VAL A 87 -8.03 -6.00 -2.94
N GLY A 88 -8.52 -5.42 -1.86
CA GLY A 88 -9.26 -6.16 -0.84
C GLY A 88 -10.74 -5.83 -0.84
N SER A 89 -11.12 -4.74 -0.17
CA SER A 89 -12.53 -4.39 0.07
C SER A 89 -13.38 -4.32 -1.19
N ALA A 90 -12.82 -3.87 -2.31
CA ALA A 90 -13.54 -3.78 -3.57
C ALA A 90 -13.97 -5.15 -4.13
N ILE A 91 -13.38 -6.24 -3.61
CA ILE A 91 -13.68 -7.62 -4.05
C ILE A 91 -14.42 -8.38 -2.96
N THR A 92 -14.04 -8.18 -1.70
CA THR A 92 -14.44 -9.06 -0.59
C THR A 92 -15.54 -8.50 0.30
N ARG A 93 -15.96 -7.24 0.10
CA ARG A 93 -16.94 -6.58 0.95
C ARG A 93 -18.16 -6.12 0.13
N PRO A 94 -19.09 -7.05 -0.17
CA PRO A 94 -20.21 -6.75 -1.06
C PRO A 94 -21.11 -5.61 -0.57
N HIS A 95 -21.24 -5.42 0.74
CA HIS A 95 -22.02 -4.30 1.29
C HIS A 95 -21.43 -2.94 0.91
N LEU A 96 -20.10 -2.81 0.91
CA LEU A 96 -19.43 -1.58 0.50
C LEU A 96 -19.53 -1.36 -1.02
N ILE A 97 -19.48 -2.44 -1.79
CA ILE A 97 -19.66 -2.37 -3.25
C ILE A 97 -21.07 -1.88 -3.57
N THR A 98 -22.07 -2.47 -2.91
CA THR A 98 -23.47 -2.07 -3.07
C THR A 98 -23.67 -0.60 -2.72
N GLU A 99 -23.10 -0.16 -1.61
CA GLU A 99 -23.20 1.23 -1.15
C GLU A 99 -22.63 2.19 -2.20
N ARG A 100 -21.49 1.87 -2.79
CA ARG A 100 -20.90 2.70 -3.85
C ARG A 100 -21.78 2.78 -5.11
N LEU A 101 -22.44 1.68 -5.46
CA LEU A 101 -23.32 1.64 -6.63
C LEU A 101 -24.65 2.38 -6.41
N CYS A 102 -25.07 2.54 -5.16
CA CYS A 102 -26.31 3.21 -4.80
C CYS A 102 -26.17 4.73 -4.60
N VAL A 103 -25.00 5.29 -4.72
CA VAL A 103 -24.75 6.72 -4.62
C VAL A 103 -25.26 7.41 -5.90
N LEU A 104 -26.18 8.34 -5.73
CA LEU A 104 -26.82 9.07 -6.85
C LEU A 104 -26.30 10.49 -6.93
#